data_6304979feebc511e7470817b62a1deb0
#
_entry.id   6304979feebc511e7470817b62a1deb0
#
_cell.length_a   1.000
_cell.length_b   1.000
_cell.length_c   1.000
_cell.angle_alpha   90.00
_cell.angle_beta   90.00
_cell.angle_gamma   90.00
#
_symmetry.space_group_name_H-M   'P 1'
#
loop_
_entity.id
_entity.type
_entity.pdbx_description
1 polymer ?
#
loop_
_entity_poly.entity_id
_entity_poly.type
_entity_poly.pdbx_seq_one_letter_code
_entity_poly.pdbx_strand_id
1 'polypeptide(L)'
;MPFGLIAQEKEIKSSNYFDDLTLEERKIIVKKGTERAWSGIYLSNTDKGMYVCKACNNPLFNSDSKFKSNCGWPSFDDEIDKAIIRKQDYSLGMKRIEICCSNCDGHLGHIFEGEGLTDKNIRHCVNSLSILFIPKK
;
A
#
# COMPACT_ATOMS: atom_id res chain seq x y z
N MET A 1 32.96 -12.26 5.37
CA MET A 1 32.81 -10.80 5.23
C MET A 1 31.41 -10.38 5.63
N PRO A 2 31.26 -9.80 6.80
CA PRO A 2 29.92 -9.52 7.31
C PRO A 2 29.10 -8.58 6.45
N PHE A 3 29.73 -7.56 5.87
CA PHE A 3 28.97 -6.56 5.09
C PHE A 3 28.40 -7.11 3.79
N GLY A 4 29.14 -7.95 3.09
CA GLY A 4 28.68 -8.57 1.86
C GLY A 4 27.52 -9.51 2.11
N LEU A 5 27.61 -10.32 3.18
CA LEU A 5 26.56 -11.26 3.55
C LEU A 5 25.28 -10.53 3.96
N ILE A 6 25.41 -9.46 4.74
CA ILE A 6 24.24 -8.68 5.18
C ILE A 6 23.51 -8.07 3.98
N ALA A 7 24.26 -7.49 3.03
CA ALA A 7 23.69 -6.91 1.83
C ALA A 7 22.97 -7.96 0.98
N GLN A 8 23.57 -9.13 0.80
CA GLN A 8 22.97 -10.24 0.07
C GLN A 8 21.72 -10.77 0.75
N GLU A 9 21.75 -10.91 2.06
CA GLU A 9 20.59 -11.37 2.82
C GLU A 9 19.42 -10.39 2.66
N LYS A 10 19.69 -9.09 2.69
CA LYS A 10 18.68 -8.07 2.52
C LYS A 10 18.06 -8.11 1.13
N GLU A 11 18.87 -8.28 0.10
CA GLU A 11 18.40 -8.41 -1.27
C GLU A 11 17.57 -9.68 -1.45
N ILE A 12 18.03 -10.80 -0.92
CA ILE A 12 17.31 -12.07 -0.96
C ILE A 12 15.95 -11.93 -0.26
N LYS A 13 15.91 -11.29 0.91
CA LYS A 13 14.66 -11.07 1.63
C LYS A 13 13.68 -10.22 0.82
N SER A 14 14.17 -9.16 0.16
CA SER A 14 13.34 -8.33 -0.72
C SER A 14 12.78 -9.15 -1.87
N SER A 15 13.60 -9.99 -2.51
CA SER A 15 13.15 -10.89 -3.56
C SER A 15 12.12 -11.89 -3.03
N ASN A 16 12.37 -12.44 -1.85
CA ASN A 16 11.49 -13.44 -1.24
C ASN A 16 10.13 -12.88 -0.87
N TYR A 17 10.03 -11.59 -0.60
CA TYR A 17 8.74 -10.98 -0.26
C TYR A 17 7.70 -11.15 -1.36
N PHE A 18 8.14 -11.27 -2.61
CA PHE A 18 7.21 -11.39 -3.73
C PHE A 18 6.98 -12.83 -4.18
N ASP A 19 7.76 -13.78 -3.66
CA ASP A 19 7.72 -15.18 -4.14
C ASP A 19 6.38 -15.86 -3.86
N ASP A 20 5.75 -15.56 -2.74
CA ASP A 20 4.50 -16.21 -2.33
C ASP A 20 3.25 -15.45 -2.77
N LEU A 21 3.40 -14.38 -3.52
CA LEU A 21 2.25 -13.63 -4.02
C LEU A 21 1.51 -14.42 -5.09
N THR A 22 0.19 -14.34 -5.08
CA THR A 22 -0.62 -14.88 -6.17
C THR A 22 -0.36 -14.11 -7.45
N LEU A 23 -0.78 -14.65 -8.58
CA LEU A 23 -0.65 -13.97 -9.87
C LEU A 23 -1.36 -12.60 -9.84
N GLU A 24 -2.53 -12.52 -9.24
CA GLU A 24 -3.30 -11.27 -9.13
C GLU A 24 -2.57 -10.25 -8.27
N GLU A 25 -2.03 -10.70 -7.12
CA GLU A 25 -1.25 -9.83 -6.24
C GLU A 25 0.01 -9.30 -6.94
N ARG A 26 0.68 -10.15 -7.72
CA ARG A 26 1.87 -9.73 -8.48
C ARG A 26 1.55 -8.64 -9.51
N LYS A 27 0.42 -8.75 -10.18
CA LYS A 27 0.03 -7.74 -11.16
C LYS A 27 -0.10 -6.35 -10.52
N ILE A 28 -0.52 -6.30 -9.28
CA ILE A 28 -0.70 -5.05 -8.54
C ILE A 28 0.62 -4.63 -7.87
N ILE A 29 1.18 -5.49 -7.04
CA ILE A 29 2.30 -5.14 -6.16
C ILE A 29 3.61 -4.98 -6.93
N VAL A 30 3.89 -5.89 -7.87
CA VAL A 30 5.15 -5.92 -8.61
C VAL A 30 5.05 -5.13 -9.90
N LYS A 31 3.96 -5.32 -10.66
CA LYS A 31 3.79 -4.70 -11.99
C LYS A 31 3.05 -3.38 -11.95
N LYS A 32 2.73 -2.88 -10.75
CA LYS A 32 2.14 -1.56 -10.52
C LYS A 32 0.77 -1.38 -11.17
N GLY A 33 -0.02 -2.46 -11.20
CA GLY A 33 -1.37 -2.39 -11.69
C GLY A 33 -2.34 -1.78 -10.70
N THR A 34 -3.60 -1.70 -11.10
CA THR A 34 -4.69 -1.20 -10.27
C THR A 34 -5.81 -2.23 -10.28
N GLU A 35 -6.30 -2.63 -9.12
CA GLU A 35 -7.46 -3.51 -9.05
C GLU A 35 -8.70 -2.77 -9.54
N ARG A 36 -9.72 -3.51 -9.98
CA ARG A 36 -10.96 -2.90 -10.45
C ARG A 36 -11.63 -2.15 -9.30
N ALA A 37 -12.16 -0.96 -9.59
CA ALA A 37 -12.90 -0.17 -8.61
C ALA A 37 -14.05 -0.99 -8.03
N TRP A 38 -14.32 -0.85 -6.74
CA TRP A 38 -15.38 -1.51 -5.99
C TRP A 38 -15.19 -3.01 -5.80
N SER A 39 -14.06 -3.58 -6.20
CA SER A 39 -13.78 -5.01 -6.11
C SER A 39 -12.97 -5.42 -4.89
N GLY A 40 -12.32 -4.48 -4.18
CA GLY A 40 -11.40 -4.79 -3.10
C GLY A 40 -12.10 -5.32 -1.85
N ILE A 41 -11.51 -6.38 -1.26
CA ILE A 41 -12.10 -7.03 -0.08
C ILE A 41 -12.12 -6.13 1.16
N TYR A 42 -11.26 -5.10 1.22
CA TYR A 42 -11.20 -4.21 2.37
C TYR A 42 -11.93 -2.90 2.17
N LEU A 43 -12.57 -2.71 1.02
CA LEU A 43 -13.25 -1.45 0.70
C LEU A 43 -14.22 -1.03 1.81
N SER A 44 -15.05 -1.94 2.26
CA SER A 44 -16.09 -1.67 3.26
C SER A 44 -15.71 -2.11 4.67
N ASN A 45 -14.47 -2.53 4.88
CA ASN A 45 -14.03 -2.99 6.20
C ASN A 45 -13.93 -1.82 7.17
N THR A 46 -14.62 -1.90 8.29
CA THR A 46 -14.62 -0.87 9.34
C THR A 46 -14.10 -1.41 10.68
N ASP A 47 -13.62 -2.62 10.71
CA ASP A 47 -13.10 -3.24 11.92
C ASP A 47 -11.83 -2.53 12.40
N LYS A 48 -11.59 -2.58 13.71
CA LYS A 48 -10.38 -2.01 14.29
C LYS A 48 -9.19 -2.94 14.11
N GLY A 49 -8.08 -2.39 13.70
CA GLY A 49 -6.85 -3.16 13.50
C GLY A 49 -5.82 -2.40 12.69
N MET A 50 -4.92 -3.15 12.09
CA MET A 50 -3.79 -2.62 11.34
C MET A 50 -3.79 -3.19 9.94
N TYR A 51 -3.53 -2.34 8.94
CA TYR A 51 -3.30 -2.78 7.56
C TYR A 51 -1.81 -2.84 7.31
N VAL A 52 -1.33 -4.01 6.95
CA VAL A 52 0.10 -4.25 6.69
C VAL A 52 0.33 -4.55 5.22
N CYS A 53 1.57 -4.44 4.77
CA CYS A 53 1.94 -4.79 3.39
C CYS A 53 1.70 -6.28 3.16
N LYS A 54 0.99 -6.61 2.09
CA LYS A 54 0.71 -8.01 1.76
C LYS A 54 1.99 -8.80 1.50
N ALA A 55 2.99 -8.16 0.89
CA ALA A 55 4.24 -8.83 0.53
C ALA A 55 5.18 -9.04 1.72
N CYS A 56 5.33 -8.04 2.60
CA CYS A 56 6.38 -8.09 3.63
C CYS A 56 5.90 -7.87 5.06
N ASN A 57 4.59 -7.66 5.26
CA ASN A 57 3.95 -7.44 6.56
C ASN A 57 4.36 -6.15 7.28
N ASN A 58 4.99 -5.21 6.58
CA ASN A 58 5.31 -3.90 7.15
C ASN A 58 4.02 -3.16 7.52
N PRO A 59 3.84 -2.66 8.75
CA PRO A 59 2.66 -1.87 9.11
C PRO A 59 2.58 -0.61 8.25
N LEU A 60 1.42 -0.36 7.65
CA LEU A 60 1.23 0.74 6.71
C LEU A 60 0.20 1.76 7.16
N PHE A 61 -1.00 1.28 7.55
CA PHE A 61 -2.12 2.16 7.89
C PHE A 61 -2.86 1.62 9.10
N ASN A 62 -3.21 2.53 10.00
CA ASN A 62 -4.07 2.21 11.13
C ASN A 62 -5.53 2.31 10.70
N SER A 63 -6.39 1.44 11.20
CA SER A 63 -7.82 1.48 10.88
C SER A 63 -8.47 2.81 11.24
N ASP A 64 -7.93 3.53 12.22
CA ASP A 64 -8.46 4.84 12.61
C ASP A 64 -8.29 5.90 11.53
N SER A 65 -7.38 5.67 10.58
CA SER A 65 -7.16 6.58 9.45
C SER A 65 -8.00 6.23 8.24
N LYS A 66 -8.72 5.11 8.26
CA LYS A 66 -9.54 4.68 7.13
C LYS A 66 -10.85 5.48 7.09
N PHE A 67 -11.25 5.91 5.91
CA PHE A 67 -12.50 6.63 5.75
C PHE A 67 -13.18 6.27 4.42
N LYS A 68 -14.46 6.54 4.34
CA LYS A 68 -15.27 6.27 3.15
C LYS A 68 -15.19 7.45 2.20
N SER A 69 -14.46 7.29 1.10
CA SER A 69 -14.26 8.36 0.11
C SER A 69 -15.19 8.26 -1.10
N ASN A 70 -15.82 7.09 -1.30
CA ASN A 70 -16.64 6.80 -2.48
C ASN A 70 -15.84 6.76 -3.79
N CYS A 71 -14.52 6.56 -3.72
CA CYS A 71 -13.69 6.49 -4.92
C CYS A 71 -13.61 5.08 -5.53
N GLY A 72 -14.05 4.06 -4.80
CA GLY A 72 -14.01 2.67 -5.26
C GLY A 72 -12.84 1.85 -4.74
N TRP A 73 -11.97 2.43 -3.95
CA TRP A 73 -10.82 1.76 -3.32
C TRP A 73 -10.72 2.15 -1.85
N PRO A 74 -10.12 1.28 -1.00
CA PRO A 74 -9.84 1.66 0.39
C PRO A 74 -9.07 2.98 0.46
N SER A 75 -9.50 3.85 1.36
CA SER A 75 -8.95 5.20 1.48
C SER A 75 -8.52 5.47 2.92
N PHE A 76 -7.35 6.10 3.07
CA PHE A 76 -6.78 6.47 4.37
C PHE A 76 -6.31 7.92 4.30
N ASP A 77 -6.46 8.65 5.40
CA ASP A 77 -6.01 10.03 5.45
C ASP A 77 -4.70 10.22 6.22
N ASP A 78 -4.09 9.12 6.64
CA ASP A 78 -2.78 9.15 7.29
C ASP A 78 -2.09 7.80 7.10
N GLU A 79 -0.80 7.77 7.34
CA GLU A 79 0.04 6.58 7.23
C GLU A 79 0.84 6.39 8.52
N ILE A 80 1.30 5.17 8.78
CA ILE A 80 2.27 4.92 9.85
C ILE A 80 3.57 5.65 9.48
N ASP A 81 4.20 6.30 10.47
CA ASP A 81 5.42 7.06 10.23
C ASP A 81 6.47 6.22 9.51
N LYS A 82 7.03 6.78 8.43
CA LYS A 82 8.09 6.16 7.60
C LYS A 82 7.68 4.88 6.90
N ALA A 83 6.39 4.55 6.86
CA ALA A 83 5.92 3.31 6.24
C ALA A 83 5.85 3.38 4.71
N ILE A 84 5.75 4.58 4.16
CA ILE A 84 5.41 4.81 2.75
C ILE A 84 6.53 5.59 2.06
N ILE A 85 6.83 5.21 0.81
CA ILE A 85 7.69 5.97 -0.10
C ILE A 85 6.79 6.57 -1.18
N ARG A 86 6.99 7.84 -1.50
CA ARG A 86 6.28 8.56 -2.55
C ARG A 86 7.15 8.66 -3.79
N LYS A 87 6.57 8.39 -4.96
CA LYS A 87 7.26 8.47 -6.25
C LYS A 87 6.41 9.23 -7.26
N GLN A 88 7.06 10.01 -8.12
CA GLN A 88 6.36 10.66 -9.24
C GLN A 88 5.87 9.59 -10.21
N ASP A 89 4.63 9.71 -10.66
CA ASP A 89 4.05 8.79 -11.64
C ASP A 89 3.40 9.58 -12.77
N TYR A 90 3.97 9.47 -13.95
CA TYR A 90 3.48 10.17 -15.15
C TYR A 90 2.79 9.22 -16.13
N SER A 91 2.47 8.01 -15.71
CA SER A 91 1.79 7.03 -16.57
C SER A 91 0.40 7.51 -16.96
N LEU A 92 -0.12 7.00 -18.06
CA LEU A 92 -1.45 7.32 -18.59
C LEU A 92 -1.65 8.81 -18.90
N GLY A 93 -0.55 9.55 -19.15
CA GLY A 93 -0.61 10.97 -19.42
C GLY A 93 -1.01 11.84 -18.24
N MET A 94 -1.02 11.29 -17.04
CA MET A 94 -1.40 12.00 -15.81
C MET A 94 -0.18 12.24 -14.93
N LYS A 95 -0.26 13.28 -14.10
CA LYS A 95 0.75 13.53 -13.07
C LYS A 95 0.17 13.13 -11.73
N ARG A 96 0.65 12.03 -11.18
CA ARG A 96 0.18 11.51 -9.90
C ARG A 96 1.37 11.19 -9.00
N ILE A 97 1.10 10.92 -7.73
CA ILE A 97 2.11 10.47 -6.79
C ILE A 97 1.76 9.03 -6.39
N GLU A 98 2.64 8.13 -6.79
CA GLU A 98 2.55 6.72 -6.43
C GLU A 98 3.02 6.53 -4.99
N ILE A 99 2.38 5.60 -4.26
CA ILE A 99 2.86 5.20 -2.93
C ILE A 99 3.24 3.74 -2.94
N CYS A 100 4.38 3.45 -2.33
CA CYS A 100 4.95 2.12 -2.22
C CYS A 100 5.33 1.83 -0.77
N CYS A 101 5.41 0.55 -0.42
CA CYS A 101 5.88 0.12 0.89
C CYS A 101 7.35 0.49 1.07
N SER A 102 7.70 1.15 2.17
CA SER A 102 9.08 1.57 2.42
C SER A 102 10.02 0.39 2.66
N ASN A 103 9.49 -0.77 3.05
CA ASN A 103 10.32 -1.94 3.35
C ASN A 103 10.63 -2.78 2.11
N CYS A 104 9.64 -3.06 1.25
CA CYS A 104 9.83 -3.95 0.10
C CYS A 104 9.68 -3.26 -1.25
N ASP A 105 9.30 -1.99 -1.26
CA ASP A 105 9.06 -1.20 -2.48
C ASP A 105 7.84 -1.68 -3.29
N GLY A 106 7.01 -2.54 -2.73
CA GLY A 106 5.79 -2.99 -3.40
C GLY A 106 4.80 -1.87 -3.62
N HIS A 107 4.15 -1.86 -4.79
CA HIS A 107 3.17 -0.84 -5.16
C HIS A 107 1.92 -0.96 -4.31
N LEU A 108 1.47 0.15 -3.74
CA LEU A 108 0.26 0.20 -2.92
C LEU A 108 -0.89 0.91 -3.63
N GLY A 109 -0.61 2.02 -4.26
CA GLY A 109 -1.61 2.85 -4.90
C GLY A 109 -1.08 4.25 -5.15
N HIS A 110 -1.93 5.25 -4.92
CA HIS A 110 -1.58 6.67 -5.15
C HIS A 110 -2.11 7.53 -4.02
N ILE A 111 -1.53 8.72 -3.86
CA ILE A 111 -1.95 9.69 -2.86
C ILE A 111 -2.49 10.94 -3.56
N PHE A 112 -3.55 11.52 -3.02
CA PHE A 112 -4.19 12.72 -3.54
C PHE A 112 -4.36 13.74 -2.40
N GLU A 113 -4.15 15.01 -2.70
CA GLU A 113 -4.24 16.09 -1.74
C GLU A 113 -5.23 17.14 -2.22
N GLY A 114 -5.81 17.89 -1.27
CA GLY A 114 -6.61 19.06 -1.61
C GLY A 114 -8.07 18.77 -1.96
N GLU A 115 -8.55 17.55 -1.73
CA GLU A 115 -9.94 17.19 -2.05
C GLU A 115 -10.93 17.58 -0.96
N GLY A 116 -10.45 17.91 0.24
CA GLY A 116 -11.31 18.37 1.33
C GLY A 116 -12.20 17.29 1.95
N LEU A 117 -11.83 16.02 1.82
CA LEU A 117 -12.66 14.92 2.31
C LEU A 117 -12.54 14.69 3.82
N THR A 118 -11.36 14.97 4.39
CA THR A 118 -11.12 14.93 5.83
C THR A 118 -10.33 16.15 6.26
N ASP A 119 -10.18 16.34 7.57
CA ASP A 119 -9.41 17.46 8.10
C ASP A 119 -7.95 17.46 7.66
N LYS A 120 -7.40 16.28 7.43
CA LYS A 120 -6.00 16.14 6.97
C LYS A 120 -5.83 16.45 5.49
N ASN A 121 -6.93 16.48 4.74
CA ASN A 121 -6.95 16.87 3.33
C ASN A 121 -6.04 16.01 2.45
N ILE A 122 -5.86 14.74 2.82
CA ILE A 122 -5.02 13.77 2.13
C ILE A 122 -5.82 12.49 1.96
N ARG A 123 -5.72 11.86 0.79
CA ARG A 123 -6.34 10.56 0.56
C ARG A 123 -5.30 9.61 -0.05
N HIS A 124 -4.92 8.61 0.74
CA HIS A 124 -4.15 7.46 0.25
C HIS A 124 -5.15 6.48 -0.36
N CYS A 125 -5.09 6.29 -1.67
CA CYS A 125 -5.95 5.37 -2.41
C CYS A 125 -5.18 4.07 -2.61
N VAL A 126 -5.62 2.98 -1.99
CA VAL A 126 -4.83 1.77 -1.84
C VAL A 126 -5.56 0.56 -2.42
N ASN A 127 -4.84 -0.27 -3.16
CA ASN A 127 -5.39 -1.53 -3.65
C ASN A 127 -5.53 -2.52 -2.49
N SER A 128 -6.69 -3.14 -2.32
CA SER A 128 -6.89 -4.19 -1.30
C SER A 128 -5.90 -5.33 -1.48
N LEU A 129 -5.55 -5.67 -2.73
CA LEU A 129 -4.60 -6.75 -3.01
C LEU A 129 -3.19 -6.44 -2.53
N SER A 130 -2.87 -5.17 -2.25
CA SER A 130 -1.55 -4.77 -1.76
C SER A 130 -1.42 -4.83 -0.24
N ILE A 131 -2.50 -5.03 0.48
CA ILE A 131 -2.52 -4.95 1.94
C ILE A 131 -3.20 -6.17 2.55
N LEU A 132 -2.90 -6.40 3.83
CA LEU A 132 -3.51 -7.45 4.64
C LEU A 132 -4.00 -6.80 5.94
N PHE A 133 -5.24 -7.08 6.30
CA PHE A 133 -5.82 -6.54 7.53
C PHE A 133 -5.56 -7.49 8.70
N ILE A 134 -5.00 -6.95 9.79
CA ILE A 134 -4.76 -7.67 11.03
C ILE A 134 -5.71 -7.10 12.08
N PRO A 135 -6.74 -7.84 12.49
CA PRO A 135 -7.71 -7.32 13.46
C PRO A 135 -7.07 -7.10 14.83
N LYS A 136 -7.55 -6.07 15.51
CA LYS A 136 -7.14 -5.79 16.89
C LYS A 136 -7.79 -6.83 17.81
N LYS A 137 -6.98 -7.37 18.72
CA LYS A 137 -7.47 -8.34 19.71
C LYS A 137 -8.10 -7.66 20.90
#